data_15f29209663353c13c9cc6745f4843a2
#
_entry.id   15f29209663353c13c9cc6745f4843a2
#
_cell.length_a   1.000
_cell.length_b   1.000
_cell.length_c   1.000
_cell.angle_alpha   90.00
_cell.angle_beta   90.00
_cell.angle_gamma   90.00
#
_symmetry.space_group_name_H-M   'P 1'
#
loop_
_entity.id
_entity.type
_entity.pdbx_description
1 polymer ?
#
loop_
_entity_poly.entity_id
_entity_poly.type
_entity_poly.pdbx_seq_one_letter_code
_entity_poly.pdbx_strand_id
1 'polypeptide(L)'
;MLRAAAPAARTGSVLKKTVAAGAVLGVAAAAYGHFIELNNFVVRHERLPVLPAGTADLRILHISDMHMIPGQARKREFMHSLAGLRPDLVINTGDNLSHIDGLPPLLDALDPLMDFPGVFVPGSNCYFAPVLKNPARYLWQARTPQEIEEGSRVPLPIGKMHDAFESRG
;
A
#
# COMPACT_ATOMS: atom_id res chain seq x y z
N MET A 1 -32.70 56.83 -27.04
CA MET A 1 -32.07 55.52 -27.17
C MET A 1 -31.35 55.25 -25.88
N LEU A 2 -31.95 54.49 -24.99
CA LEU A 2 -31.30 54.03 -23.73
C LEU A 2 -30.63 52.67 -23.96
N ARG A 3 -29.33 52.63 -23.79
CA ARG A 3 -28.52 51.41 -23.90
C ARG A 3 -28.51 50.73 -22.52
N ALA A 4 -29.18 49.60 -22.37
CA ALA A 4 -29.17 48.80 -21.16
C ALA A 4 -27.78 48.20 -20.93
N ALA A 5 -27.17 48.51 -19.81
CA ALA A 5 -25.92 47.91 -19.38
C ALA A 5 -26.20 46.48 -18.87
N ALA A 6 -25.50 45.48 -19.44
CA ALA A 6 -25.61 44.07 -19.03
C ALA A 6 -24.93 43.81 -17.68
N PRO A 7 -25.43 42.86 -16.87
CA PRO A 7 -24.90 42.60 -15.54
C PRO A 7 -23.68 41.68 -15.60
N ALA A 8 -22.50 42.25 -15.73
CA ALA A 8 -21.23 41.50 -15.74
C ALA A 8 -20.75 41.01 -14.35
N ALA A 9 -21.37 41.39 -13.25
CA ALA A 9 -20.90 41.14 -11.90
C ALA A 9 -21.27 39.76 -11.29
N ARG A 10 -22.24 39.05 -11.87
CA ARG A 10 -22.74 37.77 -11.31
C ARG A 10 -21.90 36.55 -11.70
N THR A 11 -21.29 36.52 -12.87
CA THR A 11 -20.57 35.36 -13.42
C THR A 11 -19.26 35.07 -12.64
N GLY A 12 -18.55 36.12 -12.23
CA GLY A 12 -17.30 35.95 -11.47
C GLY A 12 -17.48 35.41 -10.04
N SER A 13 -18.63 35.72 -9.42
CA SER A 13 -18.96 35.23 -8.07
C SER A 13 -19.34 33.73 -8.10
N VAL A 14 -20.09 33.31 -9.13
CA VAL A 14 -20.47 31.89 -9.30
C VAL A 14 -19.23 31.06 -9.57
N LEU A 15 -18.36 31.47 -10.47
CA LEU A 15 -17.11 30.75 -10.79
C LEU A 15 -16.23 30.58 -9.54
N LYS A 16 -16.03 31.64 -8.76
CA LYS A 16 -15.25 31.55 -7.50
C LYS A 16 -15.85 30.56 -6.51
N LYS A 17 -17.17 30.54 -6.34
CA LYS A 17 -17.87 29.61 -5.47
C LYS A 17 -17.72 28.16 -5.95
N THR A 18 -17.84 27.93 -7.27
CA THR A 18 -17.67 26.59 -7.86
C THR A 18 -16.25 26.08 -7.68
N VAL A 19 -15.23 26.93 -7.91
CA VAL A 19 -13.83 26.57 -7.71
C VAL A 19 -13.55 26.29 -6.22
N ALA A 20 -14.06 27.13 -5.31
CA ALA A 20 -13.91 26.90 -3.88
C ALA A 20 -14.58 25.59 -3.41
N ALA A 21 -15.79 25.30 -3.89
CA ALA A 21 -16.46 24.03 -3.58
C ALA A 21 -15.69 22.83 -4.13
N GLY A 22 -15.17 22.90 -5.35
CA GLY A 22 -14.30 21.87 -5.91
C GLY A 22 -13.03 21.63 -5.10
N ALA A 23 -12.37 22.70 -4.65
CA ALA A 23 -11.19 22.60 -3.80
C ALA A 23 -11.49 21.94 -2.43
N VAL A 24 -12.59 22.31 -1.78
CA VAL A 24 -13.03 21.70 -0.52
C VAL A 24 -13.32 20.21 -0.70
N LEU A 25 -14.03 19.83 -1.76
CA LEU A 25 -14.29 18.41 -2.06
C LEU A 25 -12.99 17.64 -2.33
N GLY A 26 -12.05 18.22 -3.07
CA GLY A 26 -10.75 17.61 -3.33
C GLY A 26 -9.94 17.38 -2.04
N VAL A 27 -9.90 18.37 -1.15
CA VAL A 27 -9.24 18.24 0.15
C VAL A 27 -9.93 17.18 1.03
N ALA A 28 -11.26 17.18 1.06
CA ALA A 28 -12.03 16.18 1.82
C ALA A 28 -11.81 14.76 1.30
N ALA A 29 -11.79 14.57 -0.02
CA ALA A 29 -11.50 13.26 -0.62
C ALA A 29 -10.07 12.81 -0.32
N ALA A 30 -9.08 13.69 -0.41
CA ALA A 30 -7.70 13.39 -0.07
C ALA A 30 -7.54 13.02 1.43
N ALA A 31 -8.21 13.77 2.31
CA ALA A 31 -8.23 13.48 3.74
C ALA A 31 -8.89 12.12 4.04
N TYR A 32 -10.02 11.82 3.41
CA TYR A 32 -10.69 10.52 3.53
C TYR A 32 -9.77 9.38 3.11
N GLY A 33 -9.16 9.47 1.90
CA GLY A 33 -8.22 8.47 1.41
C GLY A 33 -7.04 8.25 2.36
N HIS A 34 -6.46 9.36 2.86
CA HIS A 34 -5.28 9.28 3.73
C HIS A 34 -5.59 8.75 5.15
N PHE A 35 -6.67 9.21 5.78
CA PHE A 35 -6.92 8.88 7.20
C PHE A 35 -7.83 7.66 7.39
N ILE A 36 -8.69 7.35 6.42
CA ILE A 36 -9.68 6.29 6.54
C ILE A 36 -9.33 5.11 5.64
N GLU A 37 -9.23 5.34 4.33
CA GLU A 37 -9.09 4.25 3.35
C GLU A 37 -7.78 3.48 3.50
N LEU A 38 -6.65 4.19 3.72
CA LEU A 38 -5.34 3.56 3.95
C LEU A 38 -5.27 2.70 5.23
N ASN A 39 -6.24 2.83 6.13
CA ASN A 39 -6.30 2.09 7.39
C ASN A 39 -7.50 1.14 7.47
N ASN A 40 -8.25 0.98 6.40
CA ASN A 40 -9.41 0.10 6.34
C ASN A 40 -9.00 -1.26 5.76
N PHE A 41 -8.35 -2.07 6.59
CA PHE A 41 -7.91 -3.40 6.22
C PHE A 41 -9.06 -4.39 6.26
N VAL A 42 -9.13 -5.30 5.28
CA VAL A 42 -10.17 -6.33 5.19
C VAL A 42 -9.56 -7.68 4.81
N VAL A 43 -10.11 -8.76 5.36
CA VAL A 43 -9.80 -10.12 4.93
C VAL A 43 -10.77 -10.49 3.82
N ARG A 44 -10.25 -10.92 2.68
CA ARG A 44 -11.05 -11.52 1.61
C ARG A 44 -11.01 -13.03 1.73
N HIS A 45 -12.16 -13.67 1.63
CA HIS A 45 -12.26 -15.13 1.63
C HIS A 45 -12.65 -15.60 0.24
N GLU A 46 -11.77 -16.40 -0.35
CA GLU A 46 -11.99 -17.03 -1.66
C GLU A 46 -11.98 -18.54 -1.49
N ARG A 47 -12.88 -19.24 -2.16
CA ARG A 47 -12.92 -20.70 -2.19
C ARG A 47 -12.63 -21.19 -3.59
N LEU A 48 -11.55 -21.93 -3.74
CA LEU A 48 -11.07 -22.45 -5.01
C LEU A 48 -11.20 -24.00 -5.01
N PRO A 49 -12.09 -24.60 -5.80
CA PRO A 49 -12.26 -26.05 -5.88
C PRO A 49 -11.21 -26.67 -6.80
N VAL A 50 -9.93 -26.60 -6.39
CA VAL A 50 -8.78 -27.07 -7.19
C VAL A 50 -8.19 -28.38 -6.70
N LEU A 51 -8.57 -28.81 -5.49
CA LEU A 51 -8.09 -30.06 -4.92
C LEU A 51 -8.91 -31.26 -5.40
N PRO A 52 -8.30 -32.45 -5.51
CA PRO A 52 -9.01 -33.67 -5.85
C PRO A 52 -10.15 -33.96 -4.86
N ALA A 53 -11.21 -34.62 -5.35
CA ALA A 53 -12.33 -35.00 -4.49
C ALA A 53 -11.86 -35.91 -3.33
N GLY A 54 -12.33 -35.59 -2.11
CA GLY A 54 -11.95 -36.31 -0.90
C GLY A 54 -10.67 -35.82 -0.21
N THR A 55 -9.99 -34.82 -0.80
CA THR A 55 -8.88 -34.14 -0.12
C THR A 55 -9.42 -33.21 0.97
N ALA A 56 -8.73 -33.13 2.10
CA ALA A 56 -9.05 -32.16 3.14
C ALA A 56 -8.87 -30.71 2.63
N ASP A 57 -9.71 -29.80 3.12
CA ASP A 57 -9.57 -28.36 2.80
C ASP A 57 -8.21 -27.84 3.29
N LEU A 58 -7.55 -27.04 2.47
CA LEU A 58 -6.31 -26.35 2.78
C LEU A 58 -6.59 -24.84 2.91
N ARG A 59 -6.29 -24.27 4.06
CA ARG A 59 -6.44 -22.83 4.32
C ARG A 59 -5.12 -22.12 4.08
N ILE A 60 -5.06 -21.32 3.03
CA ILE A 60 -3.90 -20.52 2.67
C ILE A 60 -4.16 -19.07 3.04
N LEU A 61 -3.28 -18.46 3.83
CA LEU A 61 -3.24 -17.01 4.03
C LEU A 61 -2.25 -16.41 3.04
N HIS A 62 -2.75 -15.62 2.11
CA HIS A 62 -1.91 -14.87 1.16
C HIS A 62 -1.79 -13.42 1.62
N ILE A 63 -0.56 -12.95 1.81
CA ILE A 63 -0.20 -11.58 2.14
C ILE A 63 0.77 -11.02 1.10
N SER A 64 0.63 -9.74 0.78
CA SER A 64 1.46 -9.05 -0.20
C SER A 64 1.48 -7.55 0.06
N ASP A 65 2.47 -6.85 -0.48
CA ASP A 65 2.50 -5.38 -0.59
C ASP A 65 2.28 -4.64 0.74
N MET A 66 2.87 -5.16 1.81
CA MET A 66 2.73 -4.56 3.15
C MET A 66 3.34 -3.17 3.23
N HIS A 67 4.41 -2.90 2.46
CA HIS A 67 5.09 -1.60 2.43
C HIS A 67 5.27 -1.01 3.83
N MET A 68 5.84 -1.82 4.74
CA MET A 68 5.95 -1.45 6.15
C MET A 68 6.87 -0.26 6.36
N ILE A 69 6.38 0.70 7.13
CA ILE A 69 7.13 1.86 7.63
C ILE A 69 6.92 1.98 9.14
N PRO A 70 7.80 2.71 9.87
CA PRO A 70 7.57 3.01 11.29
C PRO A 70 6.21 3.70 11.53
N GLY A 71 5.59 3.45 12.69
CA GLY A 71 4.39 4.15 13.12
C GLY A 71 3.04 3.57 12.64
N GLN A 72 3.01 2.51 11.82
CA GLN A 72 1.77 1.90 11.31
C GLN A 72 1.13 0.92 12.32
N ALA A 73 0.76 1.39 13.52
CA ALA A 73 0.22 0.54 14.58
C ALA A 73 -1.02 -0.25 14.15
N ARG A 74 -2.00 0.39 13.50
CA ARG A 74 -3.23 -0.26 13.02
C ARG A 74 -2.95 -1.39 12.03
N LYS A 75 -1.96 -1.22 11.15
CA LYS A 75 -1.55 -2.27 10.20
C LYS A 75 -0.96 -3.46 10.95
N ARG A 76 -0.10 -3.22 11.94
CA ARG A 76 0.47 -4.28 12.78
C ARG A 76 -0.61 -5.05 13.54
N GLU A 77 -1.51 -4.36 14.20
CA GLU A 77 -2.65 -4.98 14.90
C GLU A 77 -3.51 -5.83 13.96
N PHE A 78 -3.79 -5.33 12.76
CA PHE A 78 -4.48 -6.11 11.74
C PHE A 78 -3.71 -7.37 11.36
N MET A 79 -2.41 -7.26 11.09
CA MET A 79 -1.56 -8.42 10.76
C MET A 79 -1.53 -9.46 11.90
N HIS A 80 -1.42 -9.02 13.15
CA HIS A 80 -1.52 -9.92 14.32
C HIS A 80 -2.85 -10.67 14.35
N SER A 81 -3.96 -10.00 14.02
CA SER A 81 -5.28 -10.62 14.04
C SER A 81 -5.44 -11.77 13.04
N LEU A 82 -4.63 -11.78 11.96
CA LEU A 82 -4.69 -12.80 10.92
C LEU A 82 -4.28 -14.20 11.41
N ALA A 83 -3.46 -14.30 12.45
CA ALA A 83 -3.12 -15.59 13.07
C ALA A 83 -4.37 -16.31 13.62
N GLY A 84 -5.40 -15.56 14.03
CA GLY A 84 -6.69 -16.11 14.45
C GLY A 84 -7.44 -16.87 13.34
N LEU A 85 -7.07 -16.70 12.08
CA LEU A 85 -7.62 -17.46 10.95
C LEU A 85 -7.08 -18.89 10.91
N ARG A 86 -6.01 -19.20 11.64
CA ARG A 86 -5.32 -20.50 11.69
C ARG A 86 -5.03 -21.05 10.29
N PRO A 87 -4.18 -20.39 9.50
CA PRO A 87 -3.81 -20.90 8.19
C PRO A 87 -3.00 -22.19 8.30
N ASP A 88 -3.14 -23.08 7.34
CA ASP A 88 -2.28 -24.25 7.19
C ASP A 88 -0.95 -23.86 6.49
N LEU A 89 -0.97 -22.77 5.71
CA LEU A 89 0.17 -22.22 5.01
C LEU A 89 0.04 -20.69 4.87
N VAL A 90 1.13 -19.97 5.12
CA VAL A 90 1.25 -18.54 4.84
C VAL A 90 2.07 -18.33 3.58
N ILE A 91 1.55 -17.60 2.61
CA ILE A 91 2.26 -17.21 1.38
C ILE A 91 2.47 -15.70 1.40
N ASN A 92 3.72 -15.25 1.40
CA ASN A 92 4.09 -13.84 1.31
C ASN A 92 4.73 -13.56 -0.05
N THR A 93 4.06 -12.75 -0.88
CA THR A 93 4.51 -12.47 -2.25
C THR A 93 5.30 -11.17 -2.38
N GLY A 94 5.78 -10.64 -1.26
CA GLY A 94 6.80 -9.59 -1.27
C GLY A 94 6.26 -8.17 -1.10
N ASP A 95 7.10 -7.21 -1.47
CA ASP A 95 6.92 -5.77 -1.27
C ASP A 95 6.63 -5.40 0.19
N ASN A 96 7.39 -6.03 1.08
CA ASN A 96 7.18 -5.98 2.52
C ASN A 96 7.63 -4.66 3.16
N LEU A 97 8.66 -4.00 2.61
CA LEU A 97 9.32 -2.85 3.18
C LEU A 97 9.17 -1.60 2.30
N SER A 98 9.10 -0.42 2.94
CA SER A 98 9.16 0.89 2.27
C SER A 98 10.01 1.91 3.03
N HIS A 99 10.71 1.51 4.08
CA HIS A 99 11.56 2.39 4.88
C HIS A 99 12.75 1.62 5.43
N ILE A 100 13.89 2.31 5.62
CA ILE A 100 15.11 1.70 6.16
C ILE A 100 14.88 1.12 7.57
N ASP A 101 14.05 1.78 8.37
CA ASP A 101 13.66 1.35 9.72
C ASP A 101 12.33 0.55 9.71
N GLY A 102 11.91 0.05 8.55
CA GLY A 102 10.67 -0.73 8.41
C GLY A 102 10.78 -2.19 8.88
N LEU A 103 12.00 -2.71 9.01
CA LEU A 103 12.21 -4.12 9.36
C LEU A 103 11.72 -4.50 10.76
N PRO A 104 12.04 -3.76 11.84
CA PRO A 104 11.53 -4.12 13.17
C PRO A 104 9.98 -4.13 13.24
N PRO A 105 9.24 -3.11 12.75
CA PRO A 105 7.79 -3.18 12.75
C PRO A 105 7.21 -4.23 11.80
N LEU A 106 7.93 -4.63 10.73
CA LEU A 106 7.54 -5.74 9.87
C LEU A 106 7.61 -7.08 10.64
N LEU A 107 8.73 -7.33 11.31
CA LEU A 107 8.91 -8.56 12.08
C LEU A 107 7.91 -8.65 13.24
N ASP A 108 7.66 -7.54 13.93
CA ASP A 108 6.61 -7.46 14.94
C ASP A 108 5.23 -7.79 14.33
N ALA A 109 4.88 -7.20 13.17
CA ALA A 109 3.60 -7.45 12.51
C ALA A 109 3.39 -8.91 12.11
N LEU A 110 4.45 -9.61 11.70
CA LEU A 110 4.41 -10.99 11.23
C LEU A 110 4.67 -12.02 12.33
N ASP A 111 5.12 -11.60 13.51
CA ASP A 111 5.52 -12.51 14.59
C ASP A 111 4.52 -13.65 14.85
N PRO A 112 3.19 -13.40 15.03
CA PRO A 112 2.23 -14.47 15.25
C PRO A 112 1.97 -15.35 14.01
N LEU A 113 2.32 -14.89 12.81
CA LEU A 113 2.16 -15.63 11.56
C LEU A 113 3.37 -16.53 11.27
N MET A 114 4.51 -16.21 11.85
CA MET A 114 5.74 -17.02 11.71
C MET A 114 5.68 -18.35 12.49
N ASP A 115 4.64 -18.59 13.28
CA ASP A 115 4.39 -19.87 13.93
C ASP A 115 3.74 -20.90 12.98
N PHE A 116 3.31 -20.45 11.80
CA PHE A 116 2.72 -21.30 10.76
C PHE A 116 3.74 -21.60 9.66
N PRO A 117 3.64 -22.77 9.00
CA PRO A 117 4.44 -23.03 7.81
C PRO A 117 4.24 -21.93 6.78
N GLY A 118 5.31 -21.45 6.17
CA GLY A 118 5.23 -20.34 5.24
C GLY A 118 6.25 -20.40 4.12
N VAL A 119 5.95 -19.68 3.05
CA VAL A 119 6.87 -19.41 1.95
C VAL A 119 6.83 -17.92 1.62
N PHE A 120 7.97 -17.37 1.24
CA PHE A 120 8.02 -15.98 0.81
C PHE A 120 8.87 -15.79 -0.45
N VAL A 121 8.56 -14.73 -1.18
CA VAL A 121 9.41 -14.20 -2.26
C VAL A 121 9.61 -12.71 -2.04
N PRO A 122 10.81 -12.17 -2.28
CA PRO A 122 11.03 -10.74 -2.20
C PRO A 122 10.42 -10.03 -3.42
N GLY A 123 9.71 -8.95 -3.18
CA GLY A 123 9.29 -8.03 -4.24
C GLY A 123 10.34 -6.95 -4.50
N SER A 124 10.19 -6.20 -5.57
CA SER A 124 11.14 -5.15 -5.97
C SER A 124 11.34 -4.07 -4.91
N ASN A 125 10.30 -3.73 -4.16
CA ASN A 125 10.34 -2.76 -3.07
C ASN A 125 10.91 -3.32 -1.76
N CYS A 126 11.29 -4.59 -1.72
CA CYS A 126 12.08 -5.10 -0.60
C CYS A 126 13.56 -4.71 -0.68
N TYR A 127 14.05 -4.37 -1.89
CA TYR A 127 15.47 -4.05 -2.11
C TYR A 127 15.79 -2.58 -1.90
N PHE A 128 14.87 -1.68 -2.26
CA PHE A 128 15.12 -0.23 -2.25
C PHE A 128 13.92 0.54 -1.72
N ALA A 129 14.19 1.56 -0.91
CA ALA A 129 13.16 2.47 -0.45
C ALA A 129 12.54 3.24 -1.64
N PRO A 130 11.22 3.51 -1.61
CA PRO A 130 10.56 4.29 -2.63
C PRO A 130 11.08 5.73 -2.66
N VAL A 131 11.29 6.26 -3.87
CA VAL A 131 11.70 7.64 -4.10
C VAL A 131 10.48 8.47 -4.51
N LEU A 132 10.30 9.63 -3.88
CA LEU A 132 9.26 10.59 -4.27
C LEU A 132 9.52 11.06 -5.71
N LYS A 133 8.57 10.76 -6.59
CA LYS A 133 8.61 11.18 -8.00
C LYS A 133 7.56 12.26 -8.24
N ASN A 134 7.93 13.33 -8.96
CA ASN A 134 6.97 14.32 -9.40
C ASN A 134 5.93 13.65 -10.33
N PRO A 135 4.64 13.57 -9.95
CA PRO A 135 3.62 12.92 -10.77
C PRO A 135 3.41 13.63 -12.12
N ALA A 136 3.65 14.94 -12.19
CA ALA A 136 3.50 15.72 -13.40
C ALA A 136 4.47 15.29 -14.53
N ARG A 137 5.61 14.67 -14.20
CA ARG A 137 6.56 14.16 -15.21
C ARG A 137 5.92 13.12 -16.16
N TYR A 138 4.91 12.38 -15.68
CA TYR A 138 4.22 11.39 -16.50
C TYR A 138 3.34 12.00 -17.61
N LEU A 139 3.08 13.31 -17.55
CA LEU A 139 2.26 13.99 -18.55
C LEU A 139 3.04 14.39 -19.80
N TRP A 140 4.40 14.53 -19.69
CA TRP A 140 5.22 15.03 -20.79
C TRP A 140 6.55 14.33 -21.02
N GLN A 141 6.89 13.33 -20.23
CA GLN A 141 8.08 12.51 -20.48
C GLN A 141 7.68 11.11 -20.93
N ALA A 142 7.96 10.78 -22.21
CA ALA A 142 7.98 9.39 -22.64
C ALA A 142 9.12 8.67 -21.88
N ARG A 143 8.82 7.54 -21.25
CA ARG A 143 9.80 6.76 -20.50
C ARG A 143 10.89 6.21 -21.42
N THR A 144 12.12 6.58 -21.17
CA THR A 144 13.27 5.73 -21.49
C THR A 144 13.57 4.87 -20.26
N PRO A 145 13.65 3.53 -20.40
CA PRO A 145 13.87 2.62 -19.27
C PRO A 145 15.19 2.83 -18.51
N GLN A 146 16.12 3.57 -19.06
CA GLN A 146 17.50 3.75 -18.58
C GLN A 146 17.72 4.94 -17.64
N GLU A 147 16.77 5.83 -17.46
CA GLU A 147 16.88 6.98 -16.55
C GLU A 147 16.27 6.75 -15.17
N ILE A 148 16.12 5.51 -14.76
CA ILE A 148 15.92 5.21 -13.36
C ILE A 148 17.30 5.39 -12.74
N GLU A 149 17.53 6.55 -12.14
CA GLU A 149 18.73 6.88 -11.38
C GLU A 149 19.11 5.73 -10.45
N GLU A 150 19.99 4.85 -10.90
CA GLU A 150 20.56 3.78 -10.07
C GLU A 150 21.38 4.36 -8.90
N GLY A 151 21.71 5.66 -8.95
CA GLY A 151 22.58 6.33 -7.98
C GLY A 151 21.90 6.91 -6.74
N SER A 152 20.56 6.96 -6.65
CA SER A 152 19.87 7.60 -5.51
C SER A 152 18.96 6.67 -4.71
N ARG A 153 18.99 5.36 -4.97
CA ARG A 153 18.16 4.40 -4.25
C ARG A 153 18.78 4.02 -2.90
N VAL A 154 18.05 4.23 -1.82
CA VAL A 154 18.45 3.79 -0.47
C VAL A 154 18.19 2.28 -0.37
N PRO A 155 19.24 1.45 -0.20
CA PRO A 155 19.05 0.01 -0.04
C PRO A 155 18.34 -0.30 1.28
N LEU A 156 17.43 -1.26 1.25
CA LEU A 156 16.72 -1.76 2.42
C LEU A 156 17.43 -3.00 2.99
N PRO A 157 17.23 -3.35 4.28
CA PRO A 157 17.93 -4.44 4.95
C PRO A 157 17.38 -5.82 4.57
N ILE A 158 17.33 -6.12 3.25
CA ILE A 158 16.73 -7.35 2.73
C ILE A 158 17.40 -8.63 3.25
N GLY A 159 18.72 -8.65 3.37
CA GLY A 159 19.43 -9.81 3.93
C GLY A 159 18.96 -10.14 5.34
N LYS A 160 18.85 -9.13 6.22
CA LYS A 160 18.33 -9.32 7.59
C LYS A 160 16.87 -9.77 7.60
N MET A 161 16.08 -9.35 6.63
CA MET A 161 14.69 -9.80 6.49
C MET A 161 14.64 -11.29 6.12
N HIS A 162 15.46 -11.74 5.16
CA HIS A 162 15.57 -13.13 4.78
C HIS A 162 16.02 -13.99 5.97
N ASP A 163 17.13 -13.60 6.62
CA ASP A 163 17.65 -14.31 7.79
C ASP A 163 16.59 -14.47 8.89
N ALA A 164 15.79 -13.42 9.13
CA ALA A 164 14.72 -13.46 10.12
C ALA A 164 13.58 -14.41 9.73
N PHE A 165 13.19 -14.44 8.45
CA PHE A 165 12.13 -15.34 7.97
C PHE A 165 12.60 -16.79 7.96
N GLU A 166 13.80 -17.07 7.43
CA GLU A 166 14.37 -18.41 7.36
C GLU A 166 14.68 -18.99 8.73
N SER A 167 14.99 -18.16 9.73
CA SER A 167 15.26 -18.62 11.10
C SER A 167 14.02 -19.13 11.85
N ARG A 168 12.83 -18.84 11.35
CA ARG A 168 11.54 -19.20 11.97
C ARG A 168 10.80 -20.32 11.25
N GLY A 169 11.26 -20.77 10.08
CA GLY A 169 10.66 -21.85 9.32
C GLY A 169 10.65 -21.64 7.85
#